data_205897fb6b2d63a13210b687eb2a61c8
#
_entry.id   205897fb6b2d63a13210b687eb2a61c8
#
_cell.length_a   1.000
_cell.length_b   1.000
_cell.length_c   1.000
_cell.angle_alpha   90.00
_cell.angle_beta   90.00
_cell.angle_gamma   90.00
#
_symmetry.space_group_name_H-M   'P 1'
#
loop_
_entity.id
_entity.type
_entity.pdbx_description
1 polymer ?
#
loop_
_entity_poly.entity_id
_entity_poly.type
_entity_poly.pdbx_seq_one_letter_code
_entity_poly.pdbx_strand_id
1 'polypeptide(L)'
;GTEEAAPAEEAAPAEEAAPAEEGAPAEEAAPAEEAEPVTLRVLIHQNPPMVEYMETFNEEFEAANPNVTVDMAIVEAADLPTVTQTRLTAKDVDVIDIFGFANAAQPYMTDVDPPNWQQFIQAGLLMDLTGQPFVDNYDEATITDAGSFDGKVYAVNLGRVTYSGMFVNEDLFAENNVEIPTTWDELVAACETFEAAGVSCMTAGGADGWPIFVGAYGLLGSMYPDQEAFVEGLWTGNTQWNDQNTMELWEKYQVFAQDMLEPGVTGLTHDATPARFAAGDVAMMPTGNWQAPALEAAEPAFEWTYIPFPGSDNAEDNQYLFGKYDQGWAIAADTPNEDAAMAYLTAFSEPDNYQEFVNAVGFIPTQPTATLETQLGQEIAQYLETFRVGYEQFWIDPKGAGQWANGGQGASWFQPFNEWDDAAALADQAQADLQAGLDS
;
A
#
# COMPACT_ATOMS: atom_id res chain seq x y z
N GLY A 1 -39.33 0.56 75.54
CA GLY A 1 -40.54 0.15 74.87
C GLY A 1 -40.34 -1.20 74.25
N THR A 2 -40.87 -2.17 74.92
CA THR A 2 -41.09 -3.57 74.54
C THR A 2 -42.05 -3.67 73.38
N GLU A 3 -41.81 -4.56 72.43
CA GLU A 3 -42.75 -5.22 71.53
C GLU A 3 -42.13 -6.53 71.05
N GLU A 4 -42.60 -7.47 71.46
CA GLU A 4 -43.49 -8.60 71.37
C GLU A 4 -43.40 -9.37 70.09
N ALA A 5 -42.89 -10.63 70.18
CA ALA A 5 -42.72 -11.63 69.11
C ALA A 5 -44.10 -12.29 68.81
N ALA A 6 -44.45 -12.44 67.55
CA ALA A 6 -45.55 -13.25 67.05
C ALA A 6 -45.08 -14.71 66.71
N PRO A 7 -46.00 -15.68 66.81
CA PRO A 7 -45.65 -17.08 66.92
C PRO A 7 -45.46 -17.77 65.58
N ALA A 8 -44.62 -18.84 65.58
CA ALA A 8 -44.31 -19.72 64.46
C ALA A 8 -45.54 -20.54 64.02
N GLU A 9 -45.76 -20.60 62.72
CA GLU A 9 -46.75 -21.41 62.03
C GLU A 9 -46.17 -22.80 61.72
N GLU A 10 -46.97 -23.78 61.92
CA GLU A 10 -46.73 -25.23 61.96
C GLU A 10 -46.46 -25.78 60.55
N ALA A 11 -45.42 -26.64 60.41
CA ALA A 11 -45.03 -27.28 59.13
C ALA A 11 -46.05 -28.36 58.73
N ALA A 12 -46.52 -28.32 57.48
CA ALA A 12 -47.30 -29.37 56.82
C ALA A 12 -46.43 -30.57 56.43
N PRO A 13 -46.98 -31.80 56.35
CA PRO A 13 -46.17 -33.03 56.15
C PRO A 13 -45.74 -33.19 54.72
N ALA A 14 -44.55 -33.79 54.54
CA ALA A 14 -43.91 -34.09 53.27
C ALA A 14 -44.72 -35.10 52.43
N GLU A 15 -44.95 -34.73 51.17
CA GLU A 15 -45.52 -35.59 50.14
C GLU A 15 -44.48 -36.57 49.63
N GLU A 16 -44.88 -37.83 49.48
CA GLU A 16 -44.08 -39.00 49.09
C GLU A 16 -43.60 -38.86 47.66
N ALA A 17 -42.28 -39.01 47.39
CA ALA A 17 -41.67 -38.91 46.09
C ALA A 17 -42.11 -40.05 45.15
N ALA A 18 -42.58 -39.71 43.96
CA ALA A 18 -42.86 -40.63 42.88
C ALA A 18 -41.55 -41.24 42.30
N PRO A 19 -41.60 -42.46 41.77
CA PRO A 19 -40.40 -43.14 41.26
C PRO A 19 -39.85 -42.43 40.00
N ALA A 20 -38.52 -42.34 39.95
CA ALA A 20 -37.81 -41.82 38.78
C ALA A 20 -38.10 -42.62 37.54
N GLU A 21 -38.54 -41.98 36.48
CA GLU A 21 -38.59 -42.58 35.12
C GLU A 21 -37.17 -42.85 34.65
N GLU A 22 -36.93 -44.08 34.17
CA GLU A 22 -35.68 -44.51 33.51
C GLU A 22 -35.46 -43.60 32.29
N GLY A 23 -34.30 -42.89 32.28
CA GLY A 23 -33.87 -42.05 31.19
C GLY A 23 -33.77 -42.81 29.88
N ALA A 24 -34.36 -42.26 28.83
CA ALA A 24 -34.19 -42.72 27.46
C ALA A 24 -32.68 -42.74 27.10
N PRO A 25 -32.24 -43.68 26.27
CA PRO A 25 -30.84 -43.73 25.82
C PRO A 25 -30.50 -42.42 25.12
N ALA A 26 -29.37 -41.83 25.49
CA ALA A 26 -28.80 -40.69 24.73
C ALA A 26 -28.66 -41.10 23.27
N GLU A 27 -29.30 -40.35 22.39
CA GLU A 27 -29.12 -40.48 20.94
C GLU A 27 -27.64 -40.21 20.68
N GLU A 28 -26.94 -41.24 20.18
CA GLU A 28 -25.55 -41.14 19.77
C GLU A 28 -25.49 -40.09 18.67
N ALA A 29 -24.81 -38.94 18.93
CA ALA A 29 -24.63 -37.89 17.94
C ALA A 29 -24.00 -38.51 16.67
N ALA A 30 -24.66 -38.33 15.54
CA ALA A 30 -24.11 -38.75 14.26
C ALA A 30 -22.70 -38.19 14.12
N PRO A 31 -21.74 -38.98 13.57
CA PRO A 31 -20.40 -38.42 13.28
C PRO A 31 -20.56 -37.15 12.44
N ALA A 32 -19.90 -36.10 12.84
CA ALA A 32 -19.81 -34.91 12.02
C ALA A 32 -19.25 -35.34 10.64
N GLU A 33 -19.96 -35.10 9.56
CA GLU A 33 -19.42 -35.30 8.21
C GLU A 33 -18.08 -34.58 8.15
N GLU A 34 -17.01 -35.32 7.90
CA GLU A 34 -15.70 -34.69 7.63
C GLU A 34 -15.88 -33.77 6.41
N ALA A 35 -15.61 -32.48 6.58
CA ALA A 35 -15.68 -31.51 5.51
C ALA A 35 -14.76 -31.94 4.35
N GLU A 36 -15.22 -31.83 3.12
CA GLU A 36 -14.42 -32.20 1.94
C GLU A 36 -13.14 -31.37 1.87
N PRO A 37 -11.99 -31.95 1.49
CA PRO A 37 -10.74 -31.22 1.33
C PRO A 37 -10.87 -30.12 0.27
N VAL A 38 -10.39 -28.91 0.61
CA VAL A 38 -10.41 -27.72 -0.24
C VAL A 38 -8.99 -27.23 -0.45
N THR A 39 -8.60 -26.91 -1.69
CA THR A 39 -7.40 -26.15 -1.98
C THR A 39 -7.81 -24.72 -2.32
N LEU A 40 -7.46 -23.77 -1.44
CA LEU A 40 -7.70 -22.35 -1.62
C LEU A 40 -6.51 -21.72 -2.35
N ARG A 41 -6.75 -21.20 -3.57
CA ARG A 41 -5.72 -20.62 -4.42
C ARG A 41 -5.65 -19.12 -4.17
N VAL A 42 -4.53 -18.66 -3.59
CA VAL A 42 -4.28 -17.26 -3.25
C VAL A 42 -3.19 -16.71 -4.15
N LEU A 43 -3.41 -15.53 -4.72
CA LEU A 43 -2.42 -14.82 -5.55
C LEU A 43 -1.98 -13.54 -4.87
N ILE A 44 -0.68 -13.39 -4.65
CA ILE A 44 -0.07 -12.17 -4.10
C ILE A 44 1.11 -11.70 -4.96
N HIS A 45 1.47 -10.43 -4.80
CA HIS A 45 2.70 -9.92 -5.41
C HIS A 45 3.93 -10.19 -4.54
N GLN A 46 5.10 -10.11 -5.17
CA GLN A 46 6.39 -10.21 -4.50
C GLN A 46 6.64 -8.96 -3.65
N ASN A 47 6.59 -9.14 -2.34
CA ASN A 47 7.03 -8.20 -1.31
C ASN A 47 7.54 -9.08 -0.15
N PRO A 48 8.85 -9.17 0.09
CA PRO A 48 9.41 -10.15 1.02
C PRO A 48 8.78 -10.13 2.42
N PRO A 49 8.58 -8.98 3.09
CA PRO A 49 7.89 -8.94 4.38
C PRO A 49 6.44 -9.45 4.32
N MET A 50 5.70 -9.14 3.25
CA MET A 50 4.34 -9.63 3.06
C MET A 50 4.32 -11.14 2.83
N VAL A 51 5.23 -11.64 1.99
CA VAL A 51 5.34 -13.09 1.72
C VAL A 51 5.59 -13.85 3.01
N GLU A 52 6.56 -13.43 3.83
CA GLU A 52 6.90 -14.07 5.11
C GLU A 52 5.71 -14.06 6.08
N TYR A 53 5.01 -12.93 6.20
CA TYR A 53 3.81 -12.86 7.03
C TYR A 53 2.72 -13.80 6.53
N MET A 54 2.42 -13.77 5.22
CA MET A 54 1.35 -14.57 4.64
C MET A 54 1.65 -16.08 4.69
N GLU A 55 2.90 -16.50 4.60
CA GLU A 55 3.30 -17.91 4.84
C GLU A 55 2.92 -18.34 6.27
N THR A 56 3.26 -17.53 7.28
CA THR A 56 2.91 -17.79 8.67
C THR A 56 1.39 -17.78 8.89
N PHE A 57 0.70 -16.75 8.39
CA PHE A 57 -0.76 -16.66 8.47
C PHE A 57 -1.46 -17.85 7.82
N ASN A 58 -0.98 -18.33 6.67
CA ASN A 58 -1.53 -19.48 5.97
C ASN A 58 -1.40 -20.76 6.81
N GLU A 59 -0.24 -21.00 7.45
CA GLU A 59 -0.05 -22.14 8.34
C GLU A 59 -1.03 -22.11 9.53
N GLU A 60 -1.25 -20.95 10.13
CA GLU A 60 -2.21 -20.77 11.23
C GLU A 60 -3.66 -20.94 10.76
N PHE A 61 -3.98 -20.41 9.58
CA PHE A 61 -5.30 -20.58 8.98
C PHE A 61 -5.61 -22.03 8.66
N GLU A 62 -4.66 -22.78 8.08
CA GLU A 62 -4.79 -24.23 7.82
C GLU A 62 -4.96 -25.02 9.12
N ALA A 63 -4.21 -24.68 10.18
CA ALA A 63 -4.34 -25.31 11.48
C ALA A 63 -5.73 -25.11 12.10
N ALA A 64 -6.35 -23.93 11.88
CA ALA A 64 -7.71 -23.62 12.31
C ALA A 64 -8.80 -24.23 11.41
N ASN A 65 -8.46 -24.53 10.14
CA ASN A 65 -9.36 -25.08 9.11
C ASN A 65 -8.78 -26.36 8.48
N PRO A 66 -8.80 -27.50 9.17
CA PRO A 66 -8.04 -28.70 8.78
C PRO A 66 -8.41 -29.31 7.42
N ASN A 67 -9.56 -28.92 6.86
CA ASN A 67 -9.99 -29.33 5.52
C ASN A 67 -9.51 -28.38 4.41
N VAL A 68 -8.88 -27.25 4.74
CA VAL A 68 -8.39 -26.27 3.77
C VAL A 68 -6.87 -26.34 3.69
N THR A 69 -6.35 -26.36 2.48
CA THR A 69 -4.93 -26.14 2.16
C THR A 69 -4.81 -24.88 1.33
N VAL A 70 -3.89 -23.98 1.67
CA VAL A 70 -3.65 -22.74 0.93
C VAL A 70 -2.54 -22.93 -0.11
N ASP A 71 -2.86 -22.76 -1.38
CA ASP A 71 -1.90 -22.71 -2.49
C ASP A 71 -1.63 -21.25 -2.86
N MET A 72 -0.58 -20.66 -2.27
CA MET A 72 -0.21 -19.27 -2.46
C MET A 72 0.78 -19.15 -3.62
N ALA A 73 0.37 -18.43 -4.66
CA ALA A 73 1.22 -18.06 -5.78
C ALA A 73 1.73 -16.62 -5.63
N ILE A 74 3.02 -16.40 -5.90
CA ILE A 74 3.71 -15.13 -5.77
C ILE A 74 4.18 -14.70 -7.16
N VAL A 75 3.92 -13.44 -7.53
CA VAL A 75 4.33 -12.86 -8.81
C VAL A 75 4.95 -11.48 -8.62
N GLU A 76 5.82 -11.06 -9.52
CA GLU A 76 6.36 -9.70 -9.51
C GLU A 76 5.24 -8.66 -9.58
N ALA A 77 5.41 -7.55 -8.86
CA ALA A 77 4.39 -6.49 -8.78
C ALA A 77 3.96 -5.98 -10.16
N ALA A 78 4.90 -5.83 -11.09
CA ALA A 78 4.61 -5.37 -12.45
C ALA A 78 3.76 -6.36 -13.26
N ASP A 79 3.84 -7.65 -12.96
CA ASP A 79 3.12 -8.72 -13.65
C ASP A 79 1.75 -9.02 -13.03
N LEU A 80 1.52 -8.61 -11.78
CA LEU A 80 0.32 -8.95 -11.02
C LEU A 80 -0.98 -8.62 -11.77
N PRO A 81 -1.18 -7.44 -12.39
CA PRO A 81 -2.43 -7.14 -13.08
C PRO A 81 -2.74 -8.09 -14.24
N THR A 82 -1.72 -8.45 -15.02
CA THR A 82 -1.85 -9.36 -16.17
C THR A 82 -2.11 -10.81 -15.72
N VAL A 83 -1.39 -11.26 -14.70
CA VAL A 83 -1.56 -12.60 -14.12
C VAL A 83 -2.94 -12.72 -13.47
N THR A 84 -3.38 -11.70 -12.72
CA THR A 84 -4.71 -11.64 -12.11
C THR A 84 -5.81 -11.77 -13.16
N GLN A 85 -5.75 -10.98 -14.24
CA GLN A 85 -6.72 -11.08 -15.35
C GLN A 85 -6.75 -12.48 -15.95
N THR A 86 -5.58 -13.06 -16.19
CA THR A 86 -5.46 -14.40 -16.78
C THR A 86 -6.09 -15.45 -15.89
N ARG A 87 -5.75 -15.45 -14.59
CA ARG A 87 -6.26 -16.44 -13.62
C ARG A 87 -7.76 -16.29 -13.35
N LEU A 88 -8.26 -15.06 -13.21
CA LEU A 88 -9.70 -14.80 -13.09
C LEU A 88 -10.48 -15.33 -14.30
N THR A 89 -9.98 -15.06 -15.51
CA THR A 89 -10.60 -15.53 -16.74
C THR A 89 -10.57 -17.06 -16.86
N ALA A 90 -9.47 -17.70 -16.44
CA ALA A 90 -9.30 -19.15 -16.40
C ALA A 90 -10.03 -19.82 -15.23
N LYS A 91 -10.57 -19.06 -14.27
CA LYS A 91 -11.18 -19.55 -13.02
C LYS A 91 -10.18 -20.37 -12.18
N ASP A 92 -8.93 -19.92 -12.17
CA ASP A 92 -7.79 -20.56 -11.51
C ASP A 92 -7.20 -19.73 -10.37
N VAL A 93 -8.05 -19.03 -9.64
CA VAL A 93 -7.74 -18.27 -8.43
C VAL A 93 -9.00 -18.10 -7.59
N ASP A 94 -8.87 -18.01 -6.29
CA ASP A 94 -9.97 -17.84 -5.36
C ASP A 94 -9.87 -16.48 -4.64
N VAL A 95 -8.71 -16.16 -4.07
CA VAL A 95 -8.42 -14.89 -3.38
C VAL A 95 -7.26 -14.19 -4.07
N ILE A 96 -7.40 -12.90 -4.28
CA ILE A 96 -6.42 -12.10 -5.01
C ILE A 96 -6.06 -10.83 -4.26
N ASP A 97 -4.78 -10.52 -4.28
CA ASP A 97 -4.25 -9.21 -3.96
C ASP A 97 -4.40 -8.31 -5.20
N ILE A 98 -5.23 -7.28 -5.08
CA ILE A 98 -5.45 -6.30 -6.15
C ILE A 98 -4.75 -5.01 -5.80
N PHE A 99 -3.84 -4.55 -6.68
CA PHE A 99 -3.29 -3.22 -6.59
C PHE A 99 -4.32 -2.14 -6.83
N GLY A 100 -4.22 -1.15 -5.96
CA GLY A 100 -4.79 0.15 -6.11
C GLY A 100 -6.23 0.14 -6.58
N PHE A 101 -7.18 -0.01 -5.68
CA PHE A 101 -8.47 0.57 -5.95
C PHE A 101 -8.23 2.08 -6.10
N ALA A 102 -7.65 2.44 -7.25
CA ALA A 102 -7.45 3.83 -7.62
C ALA A 102 -8.80 4.50 -7.81
N ASN A 103 -8.85 5.82 -7.78
CA ASN A 103 -10.05 6.54 -8.15
C ASN A 103 -10.50 6.10 -9.56
N ALA A 104 -11.80 5.90 -9.72
CA ALA A 104 -12.40 5.63 -11.02
C ALA A 104 -12.13 6.80 -11.98
N ALA A 105 -12.20 6.53 -13.29
CA ALA A 105 -12.07 7.57 -14.30
C ALA A 105 -13.03 8.74 -14.02
N GLN A 106 -12.49 9.95 -13.98
CA GLN A 106 -13.25 11.15 -13.69
C GLN A 106 -14.03 11.64 -14.94
N PRO A 107 -15.08 12.43 -14.78
CA PRO A 107 -15.90 12.91 -15.92
C PRO A 107 -15.11 13.68 -16.99
N TYR A 108 -14.00 14.32 -16.63
CA TYR A 108 -13.12 15.02 -17.57
C TYR A 108 -12.18 14.09 -18.33
N MET A 109 -11.99 12.86 -17.86
CA MET A 109 -11.17 11.83 -18.50
C MET A 109 -11.99 11.15 -19.61
N THR A 110 -12.03 11.77 -20.77
CA THR A 110 -12.75 11.23 -21.92
C THR A 110 -11.89 10.18 -22.64
N ASP A 111 -12.54 9.13 -23.12
CA ASP A 111 -11.91 8.07 -23.90
C ASP A 111 -10.72 7.37 -23.22
N VAL A 112 -10.91 6.95 -21.95
CA VAL A 112 -9.94 6.16 -21.20
C VAL A 112 -10.36 4.72 -21.08
N ASP A 113 -9.39 3.83 -20.96
CA ASP A 113 -9.63 2.48 -20.46
C ASP A 113 -9.68 2.56 -18.91
N PRO A 114 -10.75 2.08 -18.28
CA PRO A 114 -10.81 2.07 -16.82
C PRO A 114 -9.64 1.30 -16.20
N PRO A 115 -9.27 1.57 -14.95
CA PRO A 115 -8.26 0.78 -14.26
C PRO A 115 -8.65 -0.70 -14.18
N ASN A 116 -7.67 -1.60 -14.10
CA ASN A 116 -7.89 -3.05 -14.17
C ASN A 116 -8.92 -3.55 -13.15
N TRP A 117 -8.87 -3.06 -11.91
CA TRP A 117 -9.84 -3.44 -10.88
C TRP A 117 -11.30 -3.12 -11.30
N GLN A 118 -11.52 -1.97 -11.93
CA GLN A 118 -12.83 -1.57 -12.42
C GLN A 118 -13.27 -2.43 -13.61
N GLN A 119 -12.33 -2.77 -14.51
CA GLN A 119 -12.62 -3.70 -15.61
C GLN A 119 -13.01 -5.09 -15.09
N PHE A 120 -12.35 -5.60 -14.05
CA PHE A 120 -12.69 -6.88 -13.43
C PHE A 120 -14.11 -6.87 -12.84
N ILE A 121 -14.49 -5.78 -12.14
CA ILE A 121 -15.85 -5.62 -11.61
C ILE A 121 -16.87 -5.56 -12.75
N GLN A 122 -16.64 -4.74 -13.77
CA GLN A 122 -17.54 -4.60 -14.93
C GLN A 122 -17.69 -5.89 -15.72
N ALA A 123 -16.68 -6.73 -15.76
CA ALA A 123 -16.69 -8.06 -16.36
C ALA A 123 -17.34 -9.13 -15.46
N GLY A 124 -17.75 -8.78 -14.22
CA GLY A 124 -18.35 -9.71 -13.27
C GLY A 124 -17.38 -10.76 -12.73
N LEU A 125 -16.07 -10.42 -12.67
CA LEU A 125 -15.01 -11.34 -12.23
C LEU A 125 -14.75 -11.28 -10.73
N LEU A 126 -15.20 -10.23 -10.02
CA LEU A 126 -15.04 -10.06 -8.58
C LEU A 126 -16.36 -10.26 -7.85
N MET A 127 -16.25 -10.86 -6.67
CA MET A 127 -17.39 -11.13 -5.79
C MET A 127 -17.85 -9.87 -5.07
N ASP A 128 -19.16 -9.70 -4.93
CA ASP A 128 -19.78 -8.65 -4.13
C ASP A 128 -19.66 -9.01 -2.63
N LEU A 129 -18.89 -8.23 -1.88
CA LEU A 129 -18.64 -8.41 -0.45
C LEU A 129 -19.53 -7.52 0.42
N THR A 130 -20.52 -6.85 -0.17
CA THR A 130 -21.40 -5.93 0.57
C THR A 130 -22.13 -6.64 1.69
N GLY A 131 -22.04 -6.10 2.91
CA GLY A 131 -22.70 -6.65 4.10
C GLY A 131 -21.96 -7.83 4.74
N GLN A 132 -20.77 -8.19 4.28
CA GLN A 132 -19.95 -9.16 4.98
C GLN A 132 -19.42 -8.55 6.29
N PRO A 133 -19.52 -9.26 7.43
CA PRO A 133 -19.17 -8.70 8.75
C PRO A 133 -17.72 -8.19 8.86
N PHE A 134 -16.77 -8.83 8.18
CA PHE A 134 -15.38 -8.40 8.23
C PHE A 134 -15.11 -7.04 7.56
N VAL A 135 -16.01 -6.58 6.68
CA VAL A 135 -15.92 -5.25 6.06
C VAL A 135 -16.07 -4.15 7.11
N ASP A 136 -16.87 -4.39 8.15
CA ASP A 136 -17.13 -3.42 9.22
C ASP A 136 -15.88 -3.18 10.13
N ASN A 137 -14.84 -4.00 10.00
CA ASN A 137 -13.59 -3.80 10.73
C ASN A 137 -12.75 -2.63 10.15
N TYR A 138 -13.02 -2.22 8.92
CA TYR A 138 -12.31 -1.13 8.23
C TYR A 138 -13.07 0.19 8.35
N ASP A 139 -12.36 1.31 8.27
CA ASP A 139 -13.02 2.62 8.29
C ASP A 139 -13.87 2.85 7.01
N GLU A 140 -14.99 3.56 7.19
CA GLU A 140 -15.96 3.77 6.11
C GLU A 140 -15.37 4.53 4.90
N ALA A 141 -14.45 5.46 5.16
CA ALA A 141 -13.80 6.22 4.10
C ALA A 141 -12.92 5.30 3.25
N THR A 142 -12.13 4.43 3.89
CA THR A 142 -11.31 3.43 3.18
C THR A 142 -12.17 2.49 2.34
N ILE A 143 -13.27 1.97 2.89
CA ILE A 143 -14.16 1.07 2.12
C ILE A 143 -14.78 1.82 0.94
N THR A 144 -15.14 3.09 1.11
CA THR A 144 -15.71 3.91 0.03
C THR A 144 -14.67 4.19 -1.06
N ASP A 145 -13.48 4.63 -0.67
CA ASP A 145 -12.46 5.14 -1.61
C ASP A 145 -11.58 4.04 -2.21
N ALA A 146 -11.43 2.92 -1.50
CA ALA A 146 -10.48 1.87 -1.85
C ALA A 146 -11.01 0.44 -1.77
N GLY A 147 -12.32 0.24 -1.81
CA GLY A 147 -12.95 -1.08 -1.79
C GLY A 147 -14.29 -1.14 -2.51
N SER A 148 -14.89 0.01 -2.85
CA SER A 148 -16.24 0.08 -3.39
C SER A 148 -16.29 0.59 -4.83
N PHE A 149 -17.29 0.12 -5.56
CA PHE A 149 -17.65 0.61 -6.88
C PHE A 149 -19.16 0.47 -7.09
N ASP A 150 -19.81 1.52 -7.63
CA ASP A 150 -21.27 1.55 -7.84
C ASP A 150 -22.10 1.17 -6.60
N GLY A 151 -21.65 1.59 -5.41
CA GLY A 151 -22.35 1.36 -4.15
C GLY A 151 -22.23 -0.06 -3.61
N LYS A 152 -21.32 -0.87 -4.14
CA LYS A 152 -21.03 -2.23 -3.69
C LYS A 152 -19.57 -2.35 -3.28
N VAL A 153 -19.30 -3.21 -2.31
CA VAL A 153 -17.95 -3.52 -1.83
C VAL A 153 -17.39 -4.72 -2.58
N TYR A 154 -16.17 -4.61 -3.10
CA TYR A 154 -15.49 -5.68 -3.83
C TYR A 154 -14.12 -6.04 -3.28
N ALA A 155 -13.57 -5.18 -2.42
CA ALA A 155 -12.30 -5.45 -1.76
C ALA A 155 -12.25 -4.84 -0.36
N VAL A 156 -11.40 -5.41 0.51
CA VAL A 156 -10.96 -4.79 1.76
C VAL A 156 -9.51 -4.35 1.60
N ASN A 157 -9.23 -3.09 1.90
CA ASN A 157 -7.92 -2.51 1.71
C ASN A 157 -6.94 -2.98 2.79
N LEU A 158 -5.72 -3.36 2.38
CA LEU A 158 -4.68 -3.89 3.27
C LEU A 158 -3.96 -2.79 4.05
N GLY A 159 -3.96 -1.56 3.56
CA GLY A 159 -3.31 -0.42 4.19
C GLY A 159 -3.00 0.69 3.19
N ARG A 160 -2.64 1.84 3.74
CA ARG A 160 -2.10 2.95 2.93
C ARG A 160 -0.59 2.87 2.91
N VAL A 161 0.00 3.29 1.81
CA VAL A 161 1.44 3.47 1.68
C VAL A 161 1.76 4.93 1.39
N THR A 162 2.89 5.42 1.92
CA THR A 162 3.48 6.67 1.45
C THR A 162 4.67 6.35 0.57
N TYR A 163 4.82 7.10 -0.51
CA TYR A 163 5.94 7.00 -1.44
C TYR A 163 6.71 8.32 -1.59
N SER A 164 6.27 9.37 -0.90
CA SER A 164 6.86 10.70 -1.00
C SER A 164 7.82 11.04 0.13
N GLY A 165 8.32 10.03 0.81
CA GLY A 165 9.29 10.22 1.89
C GLY A 165 10.64 9.61 1.57
N MET A 166 11.55 9.75 2.52
CA MET A 166 12.87 9.14 2.46
C MET A 166 13.39 8.76 3.85
N PHE A 167 14.10 7.64 3.92
CA PHE A 167 14.89 7.28 5.08
C PHE A 167 16.18 8.10 5.11
N VAL A 168 16.57 8.55 6.30
CA VAL A 168 17.73 9.39 6.53
C VAL A 168 18.64 8.72 7.56
N ASN A 169 19.93 8.61 7.26
CA ASN A 169 20.95 8.16 8.19
C ASN A 169 21.39 9.35 9.07
N GLU A 170 20.84 9.46 10.28
CA GLU A 170 21.06 10.59 11.18
C GLU A 170 22.52 10.72 11.61
N ASP A 171 23.23 9.58 11.75
CA ASP A 171 24.64 9.58 12.15
C ASP A 171 25.53 10.25 11.09
N LEU A 172 25.30 9.96 9.79
CA LEU A 172 26.04 10.61 8.71
C LEU A 172 25.78 12.12 8.65
N PHE A 173 24.55 12.56 8.91
CA PHE A 173 24.22 13.98 8.99
C PHE A 173 24.98 14.64 10.15
N ALA A 174 24.95 14.03 11.33
CA ALA A 174 25.67 14.53 12.51
C ALA A 174 27.19 14.55 12.31
N GLU A 175 27.77 13.48 11.76
CA GLU A 175 29.21 13.36 11.51
C GLU A 175 29.74 14.41 10.53
N ASN A 176 28.93 14.78 9.53
CA ASN A 176 29.29 15.77 8.52
C ASN A 176 28.83 17.20 8.89
N ASN A 177 28.23 17.39 10.08
CA ASN A 177 27.62 18.65 10.52
C ASN A 177 26.62 19.23 9.52
N VAL A 178 25.79 18.37 8.93
CA VAL A 178 24.69 18.72 8.05
C VAL A 178 23.39 18.61 8.83
N GLU A 179 22.54 19.62 8.74
CA GLU A 179 21.17 19.54 9.27
C GLU A 179 20.29 18.73 8.30
N ILE A 180 19.30 18.00 8.85
CA ILE A 180 18.33 17.28 8.01
C ILE A 180 17.55 18.31 7.18
N PRO A 181 17.53 18.21 5.83
CA PRO A 181 16.99 19.26 4.97
C PRO A 181 15.47 19.36 5.09
N THR A 182 14.96 20.58 5.10
CA THR A 182 13.54 20.92 5.10
C THR A 182 13.08 21.59 3.80
N THR A 183 14.03 21.95 2.94
CA THR A 183 13.81 22.58 1.64
C THR A 183 14.66 21.90 0.56
N TRP A 184 14.28 22.11 -0.71
CA TRP A 184 15.05 21.60 -1.83
C TRP A 184 16.48 22.15 -1.89
N ASP A 185 16.66 23.45 -1.68
CA ASP A 185 18.00 24.06 -1.67
C ASP A 185 18.88 23.46 -0.56
N GLU A 186 18.32 23.21 0.63
CA GLU A 186 19.03 22.53 1.71
C GLU A 186 19.38 21.09 1.34
N LEU A 187 18.50 20.37 0.65
CA LEU A 187 18.76 19.00 0.16
C LEU A 187 19.92 18.97 -0.83
N VAL A 188 19.91 19.87 -1.82
CA VAL A 188 21.02 20.01 -2.78
C VAL A 188 22.33 20.28 -2.07
N ALA A 189 22.36 21.26 -1.14
CA ALA A 189 23.55 21.59 -0.37
C ALA A 189 24.03 20.44 0.52
N ALA A 190 23.12 19.64 1.07
CA ALA A 190 23.46 18.44 1.82
C ALA A 190 24.16 17.41 0.94
N CYS A 191 23.62 17.14 -0.28
CA CYS A 191 24.23 16.23 -1.24
C CYS A 191 25.63 16.68 -1.65
N GLU A 192 25.82 17.97 -1.97
CA GLU A 192 27.14 18.53 -2.28
C GLU A 192 28.14 18.33 -1.13
N THR A 193 27.69 18.48 0.11
CA THR A 193 28.52 18.28 1.30
C THR A 193 28.92 16.82 1.48
N PHE A 194 27.98 15.90 1.29
CA PHE A 194 28.26 14.45 1.36
C PHE A 194 29.21 14.00 0.25
N GLU A 195 28.98 14.45 -0.99
CA GLU A 195 29.89 14.15 -2.10
C GLU A 195 31.31 14.62 -1.83
N ALA A 196 31.48 15.85 -1.32
CA ALA A 196 32.77 16.40 -0.93
C ALA A 196 33.45 15.60 0.19
N ALA A 197 32.68 14.95 1.06
CA ALA A 197 33.15 14.06 2.12
C ALA A 197 33.38 12.61 1.64
N GLY A 198 33.03 12.27 0.40
CA GLY A 198 33.12 10.91 -0.14
C GLY A 198 31.99 9.99 0.34
N VAL A 199 30.86 10.55 0.77
CA VAL A 199 29.64 9.84 1.17
C VAL A 199 28.64 9.91 0.04
N SER A 200 27.96 8.80 -0.26
CA SER A 200 26.87 8.77 -1.26
C SER A 200 25.66 9.54 -0.72
N CYS A 201 25.10 10.45 -1.53
CA CYS A 201 23.93 11.22 -1.08
C CYS A 201 22.70 10.33 -0.99
N MET A 202 22.32 9.66 -2.08
CA MET A 202 21.11 8.83 -2.13
C MET A 202 21.35 7.49 -2.82
N THR A 203 20.57 6.47 -2.42
CA THR A 203 20.47 5.19 -3.11
C THR A 203 19.02 4.85 -3.44
N ALA A 204 18.79 4.13 -4.53
CA ALA A 204 17.48 3.65 -4.96
C ALA A 204 17.60 2.41 -5.86
N GLY A 205 16.54 1.61 -5.98
CA GLY A 205 16.51 0.38 -6.78
C GLY A 205 16.35 0.62 -8.26
N GLY A 206 17.37 1.15 -8.93
CA GLY A 206 17.31 1.56 -10.33
C GLY A 206 17.21 0.41 -11.34
N ALA A 207 17.58 -0.84 -10.96
CA ALA A 207 17.46 -1.99 -11.84
C ALA A 207 16.00 -2.29 -12.24
N ASP A 208 15.06 -2.01 -11.36
CA ASP A 208 13.64 -2.26 -11.58
C ASP A 208 12.93 -1.06 -12.23
N GLY A 209 13.60 0.07 -12.38
CA GLY A 209 13.11 1.28 -13.03
C GLY A 209 12.09 2.08 -12.22
N TRP A 210 11.01 1.45 -11.80
CA TRP A 210 9.93 2.11 -11.06
C TRP A 210 10.36 2.76 -9.72
N PRO A 211 11.33 2.27 -8.93
CA PRO A 211 11.70 2.92 -7.68
C PRO A 211 12.25 4.33 -7.87
N ILE A 212 12.78 4.63 -9.04
CA ILE A 212 13.34 5.96 -9.34
C ILE A 212 12.22 7.01 -9.41
N PHE A 213 11.14 6.75 -10.16
CA PHE A 213 10.05 7.73 -10.20
C PHE A 213 9.24 7.74 -8.90
N VAL A 214 9.10 6.60 -8.22
CA VAL A 214 8.45 6.54 -6.90
C VAL A 214 9.23 7.39 -5.90
N GLY A 215 10.56 7.25 -5.83
CA GLY A 215 11.39 8.10 -4.97
C GLY A 215 11.28 9.59 -5.28
N ALA A 216 10.98 9.94 -6.53
CA ALA A 216 10.81 11.32 -6.98
C ALA A 216 9.37 11.88 -6.80
N TYR A 217 8.38 11.05 -6.43
CA TYR A 217 7.01 11.55 -6.17
C TYR A 217 6.93 12.59 -5.04
N GLY A 218 7.93 12.63 -4.17
CA GLY A 218 8.05 13.69 -3.18
C GLY A 218 8.22 15.07 -3.81
N LEU A 219 8.96 15.19 -4.91
CA LEU A 219 9.07 16.43 -5.70
C LEU A 219 7.70 16.90 -6.22
N LEU A 220 6.98 15.98 -6.85
CA LEU A 220 5.66 16.29 -7.40
C LEU A 220 4.68 16.70 -6.28
N GLY A 221 4.66 15.97 -5.16
CA GLY A 221 3.78 16.25 -4.01
C GLY A 221 4.06 17.61 -3.38
N SER A 222 5.32 17.94 -3.16
CA SER A 222 5.72 19.22 -2.56
C SER A 222 5.44 20.43 -3.45
N MET A 223 5.66 20.27 -4.76
CA MET A 223 5.47 21.37 -5.72
C MET A 223 4.00 21.57 -6.12
N TYR A 224 3.21 20.52 -6.12
CA TYR A 224 1.78 20.55 -6.48
C TYR A 224 0.95 19.84 -5.41
N PRO A 225 0.71 20.47 -4.25
CA PRO A 225 0.07 19.84 -3.11
C PRO A 225 -1.39 19.43 -3.34
N ASP A 226 -2.08 20.02 -4.31
CA ASP A 226 -3.39 19.57 -4.81
C ASP A 226 -3.19 18.67 -6.03
N GLN A 227 -2.94 17.40 -5.77
CA GLN A 227 -2.60 16.42 -6.80
C GLN A 227 -3.77 16.11 -7.74
N GLU A 228 -5.00 16.15 -7.23
CA GLU A 228 -6.20 15.94 -8.03
C GLU A 228 -6.39 17.10 -9.02
N ALA A 229 -6.32 18.35 -8.55
CA ALA A 229 -6.41 19.52 -9.41
C ALA A 229 -5.26 19.58 -10.42
N PHE A 230 -4.07 19.10 -10.06
CA PHE A 230 -2.94 19.03 -10.98
C PHE A 230 -3.22 18.05 -12.13
N VAL A 231 -3.72 16.85 -11.82
CA VAL A 231 -4.11 15.84 -12.83
C VAL A 231 -5.26 16.35 -13.69
N GLU A 232 -6.31 16.96 -13.10
CA GLU A 232 -7.39 17.60 -13.86
C GLU A 232 -6.86 18.67 -14.80
N GLY A 233 -5.92 19.50 -14.33
CA GLY A 233 -5.26 20.53 -15.15
C GLY A 233 -4.57 19.94 -16.38
N LEU A 234 -3.84 18.84 -16.24
CA LEU A 234 -3.17 18.15 -17.35
C LEU A 234 -4.18 17.59 -18.36
N TRP A 235 -5.26 16.98 -17.88
CA TRP A 235 -6.31 16.40 -18.72
C TRP A 235 -7.13 17.45 -19.47
N THR A 236 -7.36 18.61 -18.87
CA THR A 236 -8.17 19.71 -19.45
C THR A 236 -7.34 20.72 -20.21
N GLY A 237 -6.00 20.58 -20.20
CA GLY A 237 -5.07 21.53 -20.85
C GLY A 237 -4.87 22.84 -20.09
N ASN A 238 -5.38 22.93 -18.84
CA ASN A 238 -5.12 24.09 -17.97
C ASN A 238 -3.72 24.07 -17.37
N THR A 239 -3.10 22.90 -17.34
CA THR A 239 -1.71 22.66 -16.99
C THR A 239 -1.07 21.84 -18.11
N GLN A 240 0.17 22.13 -18.46
CA GLN A 240 0.92 21.40 -19.46
C GLN A 240 2.27 20.99 -18.89
N TRP A 241 2.82 19.85 -19.34
CA TRP A 241 4.13 19.38 -18.89
C TRP A 241 5.28 20.33 -19.24
N ASN A 242 5.14 21.13 -20.29
CA ASN A 242 6.14 22.10 -20.74
C ASN A 242 5.76 23.56 -20.45
N ASP A 243 4.84 23.80 -19.52
CA ASP A 243 4.54 25.14 -19.02
C ASP A 243 5.71 25.68 -18.19
N GLN A 244 5.83 26.99 -18.10
CA GLN A 244 6.81 27.63 -17.22
C GLN A 244 6.70 27.15 -15.77
N ASN A 245 5.49 26.84 -15.30
CA ASN A 245 5.23 26.39 -13.93
C ASN A 245 5.63 24.92 -13.69
N THR A 246 5.82 24.12 -14.75
CA THR A 246 6.21 22.71 -14.65
C THR A 246 7.67 22.46 -14.99
N MET A 247 8.35 23.42 -15.60
CA MET A 247 9.77 23.28 -15.98
C MET A 247 10.68 23.01 -14.78
N GLU A 248 10.44 23.66 -13.65
CA GLU A 248 11.23 23.43 -12.43
C GLU A 248 11.14 21.98 -11.95
N LEU A 249 10.00 21.30 -12.11
CA LEU A 249 9.86 19.89 -11.79
C LEU A 249 10.80 19.02 -12.64
N TRP A 250 10.86 19.28 -13.95
CA TRP A 250 11.73 18.53 -14.85
C TRP A 250 13.21 18.76 -14.57
N GLU A 251 13.59 19.98 -14.24
CA GLU A 251 14.96 20.32 -13.81
C GLU A 251 15.31 19.58 -12.51
N LYS A 252 14.40 19.53 -11.53
CA LYS A 252 14.59 18.80 -10.27
C LYS A 252 14.63 17.29 -10.50
N TYR A 253 13.81 16.73 -11.39
CA TYR A 253 13.89 15.33 -11.78
C TYR A 253 15.26 14.98 -12.38
N GLN A 254 15.79 15.84 -13.23
CA GLN A 254 17.12 15.65 -13.82
C GLN A 254 18.20 15.66 -12.74
N VAL A 255 18.19 16.64 -11.84
CA VAL A 255 19.15 16.73 -10.72
C VAL A 255 19.04 15.49 -9.82
N PHE A 256 17.83 15.06 -9.48
CA PHE A 256 17.62 13.86 -8.67
C PHE A 256 18.23 12.61 -9.34
N ALA A 257 17.93 12.39 -10.61
CA ALA A 257 18.36 11.19 -11.34
C ALA A 257 19.87 11.16 -11.65
N GLN A 258 20.47 12.32 -11.95
CA GLN A 258 21.84 12.40 -12.45
C GLN A 258 22.86 12.79 -11.40
N ASP A 259 22.48 13.60 -10.40
CA ASP A 259 23.43 14.20 -9.49
C ASP A 259 23.28 13.70 -8.03
N MET A 260 22.09 13.22 -7.60
CA MET A 260 21.87 12.81 -6.21
C MET A 260 22.03 11.31 -5.98
N LEU A 261 21.72 10.48 -6.97
CA LEU A 261 21.79 9.02 -6.84
C LEU A 261 23.23 8.52 -7.01
N GLU A 262 23.63 7.55 -6.17
CA GLU A 262 24.97 6.99 -6.19
C GLU A 262 25.27 6.23 -7.50
N PRO A 263 26.53 6.17 -7.92
CA PRO A 263 26.93 5.33 -9.05
C PRO A 263 26.59 3.86 -8.83
N GLY A 264 26.05 3.19 -9.85
CA GLY A 264 25.75 1.75 -9.81
C GLY A 264 24.30 1.40 -9.44
N VAL A 265 23.48 2.38 -9.08
CA VAL A 265 22.04 2.15 -8.77
C VAL A 265 21.28 1.44 -9.92
N THR A 266 21.72 1.58 -11.17
CA THR A 266 21.13 0.85 -12.32
C THR A 266 21.25 -0.66 -12.21
N GLY A 267 22.12 -1.17 -11.36
CA GLY A 267 22.27 -2.61 -11.07
C GLY A 267 21.70 -3.03 -9.72
N LEU A 268 21.19 -2.09 -8.93
CA LEU A 268 20.61 -2.36 -7.62
C LEU A 268 19.11 -2.60 -7.76
N THR A 269 18.62 -3.75 -7.25
CA THR A 269 17.18 -4.05 -7.23
C THR A 269 16.49 -3.36 -6.06
N HIS A 270 15.19 -3.19 -6.16
CA HIS A 270 14.35 -2.66 -5.10
C HIS A 270 14.54 -3.43 -3.78
N ASP A 271 14.47 -4.75 -3.83
CA ASP A 271 14.59 -5.60 -2.64
C ASP A 271 15.98 -5.56 -1.99
N ALA A 272 17.03 -5.22 -2.76
CA ALA A 272 18.39 -5.08 -2.23
C ALA A 272 18.69 -3.68 -1.67
N THR A 273 17.84 -2.69 -1.93
CA THR A 273 18.09 -1.29 -1.53
C THR A 273 18.17 -1.08 -0.02
N PRO A 274 17.30 -1.68 0.83
CA PRO A 274 17.41 -1.55 2.27
C PRO A 274 18.74 -2.05 2.84
N ALA A 275 19.23 -3.20 2.36
CA ALA A 275 20.53 -3.73 2.77
C ALA A 275 21.68 -2.84 2.29
N ARG A 276 21.56 -2.22 1.10
CA ARG A 276 22.53 -1.24 0.60
C ARG A 276 22.58 0.01 1.50
N PHE A 277 21.44 0.54 1.90
CA PHE A 277 21.35 1.68 2.81
C PHE A 277 21.88 1.33 4.21
N ALA A 278 21.55 0.14 4.73
CA ALA A 278 22.02 -0.35 6.02
C ALA A 278 23.54 -0.54 6.11
N ALA A 279 24.26 -0.56 5.00
CA ALA A 279 25.73 -0.57 4.97
C ALA A 279 26.34 0.70 5.58
N GLY A 280 25.59 1.81 5.69
CA GLY A 280 25.93 2.98 6.51
C GLY A 280 26.80 4.04 5.82
N ASP A 281 27.04 3.93 4.51
CA ASP A 281 27.82 4.89 3.73
C ASP A 281 26.99 5.70 2.72
N VAL A 282 25.66 5.64 2.86
CA VAL A 282 24.69 6.41 2.08
C VAL A 282 23.84 7.26 3.03
N ALA A 283 23.68 8.53 2.72
CA ALA A 283 22.98 9.46 3.60
C ALA A 283 21.45 9.32 3.58
N MET A 284 20.85 9.02 2.42
CA MET A 284 19.39 8.98 2.27
C MET A 284 18.95 7.86 1.32
N MET A 285 17.71 7.37 1.53
CA MET A 285 17.04 6.39 0.67
C MET A 285 15.60 6.85 0.43
N PRO A 286 15.33 7.57 -0.69
CA PRO A 286 13.98 7.98 -1.07
C PRO A 286 13.20 6.76 -1.56
N THR A 287 12.17 6.39 -0.82
CA THR A 287 11.30 5.25 -1.12
C THR A 287 10.08 5.25 -0.21
N GLY A 288 9.16 4.32 -0.41
CA GLY A 288 7.97 4.17 0.42
C GLY A 288 8.22 3.49 1.77
N ASN A 289 7.24 3.67 2.64
CA ASN A 289 7.26 3.12 4.01
C ASN A 289 7.34 1.59 4.08
N TRP A 290 6.93 0.87 3.01
CA TRP A 290 7.01 -0.60 2.92
C TRP A 290 8.44 -1.15 2.97
N GLN A 291 9.46 -0.30 2.82
CA GLN A 291 10.86 -0.72 2.94
C GLN A 291 11.36 -0.74 4.39
N ALA A 292 10.63 -0.16 5.33
CA ALA A 292 11.05 -0.10 6.73
C ALA A 292 11.29 -1.49 7.36
N PRO A 293 10.40 -2.49 7.18
CA PRO A 293 10.67 -3.81 7.75
C PRO A 293 11.94 -4.47 7.20
N ALA A 294 12.22 -4.31 5.90
CA ALA A 294 13.43 -4.83 5.30
C ALA A 294 14.69 -4.08 5.78
N LEU A 295 14.58 -2.77 6.03
CA LEU A 295 15.66 -1.98 6.63
C LEU A 295 15.91 -2.41 8.09
N GLU A 296 14.86 -2.57 8.89
CA GLU A 296 14.96 -3.05 10.26
C GLU A 296 15.59 -4.46 10.32
N ALA A 297 15.17 -5.35 9.42
CA ALA A 297 15.75 -6.70 9.30
C ALA A 297 17.23 -6.71 8.86
N ALA A 298 17.69 -5.67 8.17
CA ALA A 298 19.10 -5.50 7.82
C ALA A 298 19.96 -4.98 8.99
N GLU A 299 19.37 -4.68 10.15
CA GLU A 299 20.03 -4.25 11.39
C GLU A 299 21.06 -3.12 11.18
N PRO A 300 20.66 -1.94 10.64
CA PRO A 300 21.58 -0.83 10.44
C PRO A 300 22.27 -0.44 11.76
N ALA A 301 23.59 -0.19 11.71
CA ALA A 301 24.38 0.18 12.89
C ALA A 301 24.33 1.69 13.18
N PHE A 302 23.32 2.39 12.68
CA PHE A 302 23.10 3.84 12.82
C PHE A 302 21.64 4.14 13.14
N GLU A 303 21.39 5.32 13.71
CA GLU A 303 20.05 5.83 13.91
C GLU A 303 19.49 6.37 12.59
N TRP A 304 18.19 6.11 12.35
CA TRP A 304 17.50 6.57 11.16
C TRP A 304 16.14 7.17 11.47
N THR A 305 15.72 8.08 10.63
CA THR A 305 14.36 8.66 10.63
C THR A 305 13.75 8.57 9.24
N TYR A 306 12.43 8.80 9.15
CA TYR A 306 11.70 8.88 7.89
C TYR A 306 11.02 10.23 7.78
N ILE A 307 11.36 10.99 6.75
CA ILE A 307 10.87 12.36 6.54
C ILE A 307 10.16 12.50 5.19
N PRO A 308 9.23 13.47 5.03
CA PRO A 308 8.77 13.88 3.71
C PRO A 308 9.94 14.35 2.85
N PHE A 309 9.92 14.03 1.56
CA PHE A 309 10.92 14.49 0.61
C PHE A 309 10.80 16.01 0.42
N PRO A 310 11.86 16.81 0.68
CA PRO A 310 11.79 18.28 0.60
C PRO A 310 11.96 18.77 -0.84
N GLY A 311 10.89 18.68 -1.65
CA GLY A 311 10.93 19.04 -3.07
C GLY A 311 10.69 20.52 -3.37
N SER A 312 10.17 21.31 -2.41
CA SER A 312 9.91 22.76 -2.53
C SER A 312 10.96 23.57 -1.75
N ASP A 313 11.22 24.81 -2.20
CA ASP A 313 12.05 25.76 -1.44
C ASP A 313 11.28 26.46 -0.32
N ASN A 314 9.98 26.17 -0.18
CA ASN A 314 9.17 26.55 0.96
C ASN A 314 8.98 25.35 1.88
N ALA A 315 9.56 25.39 3.08
CA ALA A 315 9.48 24.30 4.04
C ALA A 315 8.05 23.91 4.44
N GLU A 316 7.06 24.81 4.34
CA GLU A 316 5.66 24.51 4.64
C GLU A 316 5.06 23.52 3.64
N ASP A 317 5.53 23.50 2.39
CA ASP A 317 5.05 22.57 1.35
C ASP A 317 5.60 21.16 1.53
N ASN A 318 6.70 21.01 2.30
CA ASN A 318 7.42 19.78 2.54
C ASN A 318 7.02 19.05 3.84
N GLN A 319 5.88 19.38 4.43
CA GLN A 319 5.42 18.82 5.72
C GLN A 319 4.40 17.68 5.57
N TYR A 320 4.17 17.20 4.35
CA TYR A 320 3.13 16.23 4.06
C TYR A 320 3.70 14.95 3.49
N LEU A 321 3.15 13.82 3.91
CA LEU A 321 3.34 12.55 3.23
C LEU A 321 2.21 12.34 2.21
N PHE A 322 2.60 12.04 0.99
CA PHE A 322 1.71 11.66 -0.08
C PHE A 322 1.81 10.16 -0.34
N GLY A 323 0.70 9.55 -0.68
CA GLY A 323 0.68 8.14 -0.95
C GLY A 323 -0.65 7.69 -1.54
N LYS A 324 -0.97 6.43 -1.35
CA LYS A 324 -2.17 5.82 -1.89
C LYS A 324 -2.72 4.74 -0.96
N TYR A 325 -3.96 4.32 -1.22
CA TYR A 325 -4.46 3.02 -0.84
C TYR A 325 -3.81 2.00 -1.78
N ASP A 326 -2.98 1.10 -1.24
CA ASP A 326 -2.13 0.30 -2.12
C ASP A 326 -2.85 -0.95 -2.62
N GLN A 327 -3.13 -1.86 -1.74
CA GLN A 327 -3.60 -3.20 -2.06
C GLN A 327 -4.92 -3.51 -1.37
N GLY A 328 -5.67 -4.46 -1.93
CA GLY A 328 -6.88 -4.96 -1.33
C GLY A 328 -7.08 -6.44 -1.59
N TRP A 329 -7.62 -7.17 -0.60
CA TRP A 329 -8.10 -8.52 -0.82
C TRP A 329 -9.44 -8.50 -1.53
N ALA A 330 -9.54 -9.24 -2.63
CA ALA A 330 -10.78 -9.52 -3.34
C ALA A 330 -10.95 -11.02 -3.56
N ILE A 331 -12.19 -11.46 -3.81
CA ILE A 331 -12.55 -12.85 -4.09
C ILE A 331 -13.02 -12.95 -5.55
N ALA A 332 -12.58 -14.01 -6.25
CA ALA A 332 -13.07 -14.32 -7.58
C ALA A 332 -14.56 -14.67 -7.55
N ALA A 333 -15.36 -14.06 -8.43
CA ALA A 333 -16.82 -14.26 -8.43
C ALA A 333 -17.25 -15.70 -8.71
N ASP A 334 -16.46 -16.43 -9.50
CA ASP A 334 -16.77 -17.81 -9.93
C ASP A 334 -16.00 -18.87 -9.12
N THR A 335 -15.45 -18.50 -7.93
CA THR A 335 -14.73 -19.48 -7.11
C THR A 335 -15.63 -20.63 -6.67
N PRO A 336 -15.19 -21.89 -6.81
CA PRO A 336 -15.91 -23.03 -6.21
C PRO A 336 -15.69 -23.14 -4.69
N ASN A 337 -14.79 -22.34 -4.14
CA ASN A 337 -14.32 -22.38 -2.76
C ASN A 337 -14.78 -21.16 -1.95
N GLU A 338 -16.00 -20.66 -2.21
CA GLU A 338 -16.55 -19.42 -1.64
C GLU A 338 -16.46 -19.40 -0.11
N ASP A 339 -16.90 -20.47 0.57
CA ASP A 339 -16.88 -20.54 2.03
C ASP A 339 -15.45 -20.43 2.60
N ALA A 340 -14.49 -21.10 1.96
CA ALA A 340 -13.09 -21.04 2.38
C ALA A 340 -12.47 -19.66 2.11
N ALA A 341 -12.80 -19.02 0.97
CA ALA A 341 -12.34 -17.68 0.65
C ALA A 341 -12.90 -16.63 1.60
N MET A 342 -14.19 -16.73 1.96
CA MET A 342 -14.82 -15.86 2.95
C MET A 342 -14.23 -16.07 4.36
N ALA A 343 -13.98 -17.31 4.75
CA ALA A 343 -13.32 -17.63 6.02
C ALA A 343 -11.89 -17.05 6.08
N TYR A 344 -11.16 -17.11 4.96
CA TYR A 344 -9.81 -16.56 4.84
C TYR A 344 -9.79 -15.04 5.01
N LEU A 345 -10.66 -14.30 4.31
CA LEU A 345 -10.77 -12.85 4.47
C LEU A 345 -11.27 -12.47 5.86
N THR A 346 -12.19 -13.25 6.45
CA THR A 346 -12.65 -13.03 7.82
C THR A 346 -11.50 -13.16 8.80
N ALA A 347 -10.72 -14.26 8.72
CA ALA A 347 -9.58 -14.49 9.60
C ALA A 347 -8.51 -13.40 9.43
N PHE A 348 -8.17 -13.02 8.19
CA PHE A 348 -7.21 -11.94 7.93
C PHE A 348 -7.67 -10.60 8.52
N SER A 349 -8.97 -10.31 8.43
CA SER A 349 -9.55 -9.04 8.87
C SER A 349 -9.81 -8.98 10.38
N GLU A 350 -9.59 -10.07 11.12
CA GLU A 350 -9.63 -10.03 12.59
C GLU A 350 -8.60 -8.99 13.10
N PRO A 351 -8.98 -8.14 14.09
CA PRO A 351 -8.12 -7.04 14.52
C PRO A 351 -6.69 -7.44 14.91
N ASP A 352 -6.52 -8.58 15.57
CA ASP A 352 -5.20 -9.05 16.00
C ASP A 352 -4.33 -9.45 14.80
N ASN A 353 -4.87 -10.23 13.85
CA ASN A 353 -4.16 -10.64 12.63
C ASN A 353 -3.83 -9.44 11.75
N TYR A 354 -4.77 -8.49 11.61
CA TYR A 354 -4.53 -7.28 10.84
C TYR A 354 -3.47 -6.38 11.50
N GLN A 355 -3.46 -6.28 12.83
CA GLN A 355 -2.43 -5.56 13.59
C GLN A 355 -1.03 -6.15 13.35
N GLU A 356 -0.91 -7.48 13.38
CA GLU A 356 0.34 -8.17 13.09
C GLU A 356 0.78 -7.95 11.65
N PHE A 357 -0.15 -8.02 10.69
CA PHE A 357 0.11 -7.75 9.28
C PHE A 357 0.69 -6.36 9.06
N VAL A 358 0.04 -5.30 9.54
CA VAL A 358 0.52 -3.93 9.28
C VAL A 358 1.88 -3.67 9.91
N ASN A 359 2.17 -4.25 11.07
CA ASN A 359 3.50 -4.18 11.67
C ASN A 359 4.56 -4.92 10.85
N ALA A 360 4.20 -6.10 10.31
CA ALA A 360 5.12 -6.90 9.50
C ALA A 360 5.48 -6.24 8.16
N VAL A 361 4.50 -5.61 7.51
CA VAL A 361 4.67 -5.03 6.16
C VAL A 361 4.95 -3.52 6.17
N GLY A 362 4.82 -2.86 7.32
CA GLY A 362 5.04 -1.41 7.46
C GLY A 362 3.93 -0.54 6.85
N PHE A 363 2.73 -1.07 6.62
CA PHE A 363 1.61 -0.31 6.04
C PHE A 363 0.93 0.56 7.09
N ILE A 364 0.45 1.74 6.66
CA ILE A 364 -0.38 2.61 7.48
C ILE A 364 -1.78 1.98 7.60
N PRO A 365 -2.25 1.67 8.83
CA PRO A 365 -3.49 0.94 9.02
C PRO A 365 -4.73 1.62 8.44
N THR A 366 -5.71 0.82 8.00
CA THR A 366 -7.04 1.22 7.55
C THR A 366 -8.15 0.64 8.43
N GLN A 367 -7.80 -0.23 9.39
CA GLN A 367 -8.70 -0.56 10.50
C GLN A 367 -8.47 0.45 11.64
N PRO A 368 -9.53 1.09 12.19
CA PRO A 368 -9.41 2.10 13.25
C PRO A 368 -8.82 1.58 14.56
N THR A 369 -8.85 0.27 14.77
CA THR A 369 -8.32 -0.40 15.97
C THR A 369 -6.84 -0.70 15.88
N ALA A 370 -6.25 -0.65 14.69
CA ALA A 370 -4.84 -0.97 14.47
C ALA A 370 -3.96 0.30 14.48
N THR A 371 -2.73 0.14 14.93
CA THR A 371 -1.69 1.17 14.90
C THR A 371 -0.38 0.58 14.39
N LEU A 372 0.45 1.36 13.71
CA LEU A 372 1.77 0.92 13.30
C LEU A 372 2.73 1.05 14.49
N GLU A 373 3.00 -0.07 15.17
CA GLU A 373 3.77 -0.15 16.43
C GLU A 373 5.27 -0.38 16.20
N THR A 374 5.82 0.15 15.12
CA THR A 374 7.22 0.01 14.73
C THR A 374 7.97 1.33 14.89
N GLN A 375 9.31 1.34 14.72
CA GLN A 375 10.08 2.57 14.65
C GLN A 375 9.50 3.50 13.58
N LEU A 376 9.23 2.98 12.38
CA LEU A 376 8.59 3.74 11.32
C LEU A 376 7.29 4.41 11.79
N GLY A 377 6.42 3.68 12.51
CA GLY A 377 5.15 4.21 13.01
C GLY A 377 5.35 5.41 13.94
N GLN A 378 6.41 5.41 14.74
CA GLN A 378 6.77 6.54 15.60
C GLN A 378 7.24 7.75 14.77
N GLU A 379 8.07 7.52 13.76
CA GLU A 379 8.59 8.57 12.87
C GLU A 379 7.50 9.27 12.07
N ILE A 380 6.55 8.50 11.51
CA ILE A 380 5.51 9.05 10.65
C ILE A 380 4.25 9.52 11.39
N ALA A 381 4.12 9.24 12.70
CA ALA A 381 2.91 9.55 13.47
C ALA A 381 2.46 11.02 13.32
N GLN A 382 3.41 11.95 13.28
CA GLN A 382 3.14 13.38 13.13
C GLN A 382 2.55 13.76 11.75
N TYR A 383 2.68 12.92 10.74
CA TYR A 383 2.24 13.19 9.37
C TYR A 383 0.92 12.49 9.03
N LEU A 384 0.43 11.55 9.88
CA LEU A 384 -0.73 10.71 9.54
C LEU A 384 -2.03 11.50 9.45
N GLU A 385 -2.21 12.54 10.29
CA GLU A 385 -3.41 13.39 10.25
C GLU A 385 -3.46 14.29 9.00
N THR A 386 -2.31 14.56 8.40
CA THR A 386 -2.16 15.41 7.21
C THR A 386 -1.77 14.62 5.97
N PHE A 387 -1.83 13.30 6.03
CA PHE A 387 -1.58 12.41 4.89
C PHE A 387 -2.49 12.76 3.71
N ARG A 388 -1.93 12.80 2.52
CA ARG A 388 -2.63 13.14 1.28
C ARG A 388 -2.52 12.02 0.26
N VAL A 389 -3.59 11.82 -0.48
CA VAL A 389 -3.55 10.95 -1.65
C VAL A 389 -2.74 11.64 -2.75
N GLY A 390 -1.84 10.90 -3.36
CA GLY A 390 -0.89 11.44 -4.32
C GLY A 390 -1.26 11.16 -5.78
N TYR A 391 -0.43 11.67 -6.66
CA TYR A 391 -0.59 11.70 -8.11
C TYR A 391 -0.98 10.34 -8.72
N GLU A 392 -0.32 9.27 -8.32
CA GLU A 392 -0.52 7.92 -8.87
C GLU A 392 -1.98 7.43 -8.68
N GLN A 393 -2.65 7.87 -7.60
CA GLN A 393 -4.02 7.51 -7.32
C GLN A 393 -5.02 8.17 -8.28
N PHE A 394 -4.66 9.31 -8.87
CA PHE A 394 -5.54 10.11 -9.73
C PHE A 394 -5.26 9.92 -11.22
N TRP A 395 -4.02 9.56 -11.58
CA TRP A 395 -3.61 9.51 -12.98
C TRP A 395 -4.13 8.28 -13.71
N ILE A 396 -4.70 8.50 -14.89
CA ILE A 396 -5.01 7.48 -15.90
C ILE A 396 -4.50 8.02 -17.23
N ASP A 397 -3.80 7.20 -18.00
CA ASP A 397 -3.33 7.61 -19.33
C ASP A 397 -4.49 7.81 -20.31
N PRO A 398 -4.55 8.91 -21.07
CA PRO A 398 -5.47 9.04 -22.18
C PRO A 398 -5.21 7.97 -23.23
N LYS A 399 -6.26 7.47 -23.84
CA LYS A 399 -6.13 6.46 -24.88
C LYS A 399 -5.38 7.01 -26.08
N GLY A 400 -4.39 6.29 -26.57
CA GLY A 400 -3.55 6.74 -27.67
C GLY A 400 -2.44 7.71 -27.27
N ALA A 401 -2.26 8.00 -25.99
CA ALA A 401 -1.10 8.74 -25.49
C ALA A 401 0.22 8.04 -25.83
N GLY A 402 1.27 8.81 -26.05
CA GLY A 402 2.62 8.27 -26.24
C GLY A 402 3.24 7.82 -24.92
N GLN A 403 4.38 7.14 -25.02
CA GLN A 403 5.05 6.51 -23.84
C GLN A 403 5.53 7.49 -22.78
N TRP A 404 5.69 8.78 -23.11
CA TRP A 404 6.17 9.82 -22.21
C TRP A 404 5.03 10.70 -21.64
N ALA A 405 3.77 10.34 -21.86
CA ALA A 405 2.62 11.15 -21.47
C ALA A 405 2.49 11.30 -19.94
N ASN A 406 2.85 10.26 -19.17
CA ASN A 406 2.76 10.26 -17.71
C ASN A 406 4.02 10.93 -17.10
N GLY A 407 4.14 12.25 -17.21
CA GLY A 407 5.28 13.01 -16.71
C GLY A 407 5.54 12.88 -15.20
N GLY A 408 4.59 12.35 -14.43
CA GLY A 408 4.82 11.97 -13.03
C GLY A 408 5.93 10.92 -12.87
N GLN A 409 6.20 10.13 -13.90
CA GLN A 409 7.29 9.14 -13.93
C GLN A 409 8.62 9.70 -14.48
N GLY A 410 8.66 11.01 -14.80
CA GLY A 410 9.73 11.64 -15.55
C GLY A 410 11.14 11.47 -14.99
N ALA A 411 11.29 11.34 -13.69
CA ALA A 411 12.61 11.14 -13.08
C ALA A 411 13.32 9.86 -13.59
N SER A 412 12.58 8.80 -13.89
CA SER A 412 13.13 7.53 -14.39
C SER A 412 13.50 7.57 -15.87
N TRP A 413 13.20 8.65 -16.57
CA TRP A 413 13.48 8.80 -18.01
C TRP A 413 14.82 9.47 -18.30
N PHE A 414 15.43 10.09 -17.31
CA PHE A 414 16.76 10.67 -17.42
C PHE A 414 17.86 9.60 -17.37
N GLN A 415 19.00 9.93 -17.98
CA GLN A 415 20.21 9.13 -17.81
C GLN A 415 20.56 9.05 -16.30
N PRO A 416 21.09 7.92 -15.83
CA PRO A 416 21.51 6.73 -16.57
C PRO A 416 20.39 5.68 -16.76
N PHE A 417 19.13 5.97 -16.39
CA PHE A 417 18.03 5.00 -16.42
C PHE A 417 17.39 4.88 -17.80
N ASN A 418 17.41 5.96 -18.58
CA ASN A 418 16.84 6.02 -19.92
C ASN A 418 17.72 6.94 -20.81
N GLU A 419 17.16 7.46 -21.93
CA GLU A 419 17.92 8.16 -22.96
C GLU A 419 18.02 9.68 -22.81
N TRP A 420 17.19 10.30 -21.92
CA TRP A 420 17.07 11.74 -21.83
C TRP A 420 18.16 12.37 -20.93
N ASP A 421 18.65 13.54 -21.37
CA ASP A 421 19.64 14.37 -20.68
C ASP A 421 19.33 15.88 -20.74
N ASP A 422 18.14 16.26 -21.26
CA ASP A 422 17.68 17.63 -21.37
C ASP A 422 16.23 17.74 -20.87
N ALA A 423 16.06 18.44 -19.75
CA ALA A 423 14.76 18.61 -19.07
C ALA A 423 13.71 19.27 -19.95
N ALA A 424 14.10 20.30 -20.73
CA ALA A 424 13.16 21.02 -21.61
C ALA A 424 12.71 20.16 -22.78
N ALA A 425 13.65 19.44 -23.42
CA ALA A 425 13.33 18.54 -24.50
C ALA A 425 12.42 17.41 -24.07
N LEU A 426 12.64 16.85 -22.86
CA LEU A 426 11.77 15.79 -22.29
C LEU A 426 10.39 16.34 -21.94
N ALA A 427 10.30 17.54 -21.34
CA ALA A 427 9.03 18.18 -21.05
C ALA A 427 8.19 18.41 -22.32
N ASP A 428 8.81 18.89 -23.41
CA ASP A 428 8.15 19.07 -24.70
C ASP A 428 7.65 17.74 -25.28
N GLN A 429 8.44 16.68 -25.15
CA GLN A 429 8.04 15.35 -25.62
C GLN A 429 6.91 14.78 -24.78
N ALA A 430 6.98 14.90 -23.45
CA ALA A 430 5.92 14.47 -22.55
C ALA A 430 4.58 15.17 -22.86
N GLN A 431 4.63 16.48 -23.12
CA GLN A 431 3.44 17.22 -23.52
C GLN A 431 2.92 16.79 -24.89
N ALA A 432 3.79 16.56 -25.85
CA ALA A 432 3.39 16.10 -27.18
C ALA A 432 2.69 14.72 -27.11
N ASP A 433 3.22 13.81 -26.30
CA ASP A 433 2.67 12.48 -26.09
C ASP A 433 1.33 12.50 -25.35
N LEU A 434 1.20 13.38 -24.34
CA LEU A 434 -0.07 13.59 -23.66
C LEU A 434 -1.12 14.16 -24.63
N GLN A 435 -0.76 15.19 -25.40
CA GLN A 435 -1.66 15.83 -26.34
C GLN A 435 -2.17 14.86 -27.42
N ALA A 436 -1.31 13.95 -27.88
CA ALA A 436 -1.72 12.91 -28.84
C ALA A 436 -2.86 12.04 -28.30
N GLY A 437 -2.86 11.73 -27.00
CA GLY A 437 -3.95 11.03 -26.34
C GLY A 437 -5.18 11.88 -26.15
N LEU A 438 -5.02 13.17 -25.78
CA LEU A 438 -6.16 14.08 -25.58
C LEU A 438 -6.88 14.43 -26.89
N ASP A 439 -6.21 14.36 -28.03
CA ASP A 439 -6.75 14.66 -29.35
C ASP A 439 -7.36 13.43 -30.05
N SER A 440 -7.17 12.21 -29.50
CA SER A 440 -7.67 10.97 -30.07
C SER A 440 -9.13 10.70 -29.71
#